data_71d6842f28a8d0d3e8bfbc4ad78e53aa
#
_entry.id   71d6842f28a8d0d3e8bfbc4ad78e53aa
#
_cell.length_a   1.000
_cell.length_b   1.000
_cell.length_c   1.000
_cell.angle_alpha   90.00
_cell.angle_beta   90.00
_cell.angle_gamma   90.00
#
_symmetry.space_group_name_H-M   'P 1'
#
loop_
_entity.id
_entity.type
_entity.pdbx_description
1 polymer ?
#
loop_
_entity_poly.entity_id
_entity_poly.type
_entity_poly.pdbx_seq_one_letter_code
_entity_poly.pdbx_strand_id
1 'polypeptide(L)'
;MVSIIEFENKVTATFNLSAFTKECDRTIKLMFTHGEVGGSMENSEIRVKKFGSSDEKIIKLAKGLKGHGGGDMEIIKDFINLVGDNGGEAKTSASKSTESHIMAFAAEYSRISGNVINIDEFYNEVLKTTELLENNSVNK
;
A
#
# COMPACT_ATOMS: atom_id res chain seq x y z
N MET A 1 3.51 2.40 -15.01
CA MET A 1 4.42 2.95 -14.00
C MET A 1 5.12 1.80 -13.32
N VAL A 2 6.45 1.89 -13.13
CA VAL A 2 7.24 0.92 -12.37
C VAL A 2 8.02 1.70 -11.32
N SER A 3 8.01 1.23 -10.08
CA SER A 3 8.80 1.80 -8.99
C SER A 3 9.57 0.71 -8.28
N ILE A 4 10.79 1.03 -7.86
CA ILE A 4 11.62 0.17 -7.03
C ILE A 4 11.75 0.87 -5.68
N ILE A 5 11.48 0.15 -4.62
CA ILE A 5 11.46 0.67 -3.25
C ILE A 5 12.46 -0.16 -2.43
N GLU A 6 13.36 0.51 -1.73
CA GLU A 6 14.20 -0.09 -0.71
C GLU A 6 13.70 0.37 0.66
N PHE A 7 13.45 -0.58 1.55
CA PHE A 7 13.07 -0.32 2.94
C PHE A 7 14.32 -0.21 3.83
N GLU A 8 14.17 0.43 4.98
CA GLU A 8 15.24 0.62 5.96
C GLU A 8 15.93 -0.71 6.36
N ASN A 9 15.15 -1.78 6.49
CA ASN A 9 15.62 -3.13 6.78
C ASN A 9 16.26 -3.87 5.57
N LYS A 10 16.52 -3.15 4.47
CA LYS A 10 17.13 -3.68 3.23
C LYS A 10 16.24 -4.64 2.42
N VAL A 11 14.99 -4.78 2.79
CA VAL A 11 14.01 -5.44 1.92
C VAL A 11 13.75 -4.54 0.71
N THR A 12 13.68 -5.15 -0.47
CA THR A 12 13.35 -4.43 -1.71
C THR A 12 11.99 -4.87 -2.22
N ALA A 13 11.24 -3.93 -2.78
CA ALA A 13 9.99 -4.20 -3.46
C ALA A 13 9.95 -3.55 -4.83
N THR A 14 9.21 -4.17 -5.75
CA THR A 14 8.86 -3.56 -7.03
C THR A 14 7.34 -3.38 -7.10
N PHE A 15 6.92 -2.18 -7.45
CA PHE A 15 5.53 -1.88 -7.72
C PHE A 15 5.34 -1.67 -9.21
N ASN A 16 4.42 -2.39 -9.83
CA ASN A 16 4.11 -2.29 -11.25
C ASN A 16 2.63 -1.99 -11.43
N LEU A 17 2.33 -0.88 -12.10
CA LEU A 17 0.97 -0.46 -12.43
C LEU A 17 0.84 -0.31 -13.95
N SER A 18 -0.04 -1.10 -14.55
CA SER A 18 -0.44 -1.00 -15.96
C SER A 18 -1.91 -0.63 -16.05
N ALA A 19 -2.23 0.40 -16.84
CA ALA A 19 -3.59 0.87 -17.00
C ALA A 19 -4.37 0.13 -18.10
N PHE A 20 -3.66 -0.45 -19.09
CA PHE A 20 -4.27 -1.06 -20.27
C PHE A 20 -3.91 -2.55 -20.33
N THR A 21 -4.60 -3.35 -19.52
CA THR A 21 -4.46 -4.81 -19.50
C THR A 21 -5.82 -5.45 -19.69
N LYS A 22 -5.83 -6.62 -20.32
CA LYS A 22 -7.06 -7.41 -20.49
C LYS A 22 -7.58 -7.91 -19.14
N GLU A 23 -6.67 -8.25 -18.24
CA GLU A 23 -6.98 -8.74 -16.89
C GLU A 23 -6.81 -7.58 -15.92
N CYS A 24 -7.83 -7.30 -15.11
CA CYS A 24 -7.80 -6.32 -14.05
C CYS A 24 -7.61 -7.04 -12.71
N ASP A 25 -6.38 -7.45 -12.41
CA ASP A 25 -6.05 -8.11 -11.15
C ASP A 25 -5.04 -7.30 -10.34
N ARG A 26 -5.09 -7.49 -9.04
CA ARG A 26 -4.04 -7.06 -8.11
C ARG A 26 -3.35 -8.29 -7.57
N THR A 27 -2.12 -8.46 -7.98
CA THR A 27 -1.29 -9.59 -7.55
C THR A 27 -0.19 -9.13 -6.63
N ILE A 28 0.17 -9.98 -5.69
CA ILE A 28 1.33 -9.78 -4.82
C ILE A 28 2.19 -11.04 -4.84
N LYS A 29 3.50 -10.85 -4.83
CA LYS A 29 4.47 -11.94 -4.62
C LYS A 29 5.45 -11.55 -3.54
N LEU A 30 5.52 -12.34 -2.49
CA LEU A 30 6.46 -12.19 -1.39
C LEU A 30 7.45 -13.34 -1.43
N MET A 31 8.74 -13.02 -1.39
CA MET A 31 9.82 -13.99 -1.40
C MET A 31 10.51 -13.99 -0.04
N PHE A 32 10.61 -15.16 0.56
CA PHE A 32 11.23 -15.40 1.86
C PHE A 32 12.39 -16.36 1.74
N THR A 33 13.17 -16.54 2.79
CA THR A 33 14.31 -17.45 2.81
C THR A 33 13.93 -18.93 2.66
N HIS A 34 12.70 -19.32 3.03
CA HIS A 34 12.23 -20.71 3.02
C HIS A 34 11.09 -20.99 2.04
N GLY A 35 10.66 -20.01 1.26
CA GLY A 35 9.56 -20.17 0.34
C GLY A 35 9.06 -18.88 -0.24
N GLU A 36 7.96 -18.94 -0.96
CA GLU A 36 7.28 -17.80 -1.54
C GLU A 36 5.79 -17.84 -1.27
N VAL A 37 5.18 -16.66 -1.22
CA VAL A 37 3.72 -16.49 -1.11
C VAL A 37 3.26 -15.63 -2.27
N GLY A 38 2.26 -16.11 -3.01
CA GLY A 38 1.57 -15.37 -4.05
C GLY A 38 0.14 -15.09 -3.67
N GLY A 39 -0.39 -13.94 -4.05
CA GLY A 39 -1.80 -13.58 -3.87
C GLY A 39 -2.39 -13.03 -5.16
N SER A 40 -3.67 -13.32 -5.41
CA SER A 40 -4.48 -12.78 -6.50
C SER A 40 -5.84 -12.38 -5.95
N MET A 41 -6.20 -11.13 -6.12
CA MET A 41 -7.51 -10.63 -5.66
C MET A 41 -8.65 -11.16 -6.52
N GLU A 42 -8.44 -11.23 -7.83
CA GLU A 42 -9.48 -11.73 -8.76
C GLU A 42 -9.80 -13.22 -8.48
N ASN A 43 -8.79 -14.02 -8.24
CA ASN A 43 -8.97 -15.43 -7.91
C ASN A 43 -9.35 -15.66 -6.45
N SER A 44 -9.29 -14.63 -5.60
CA SER A 44 -9.52 -14.72 -4.14
C SER A 44 -8.71 -15.85 -3.51
N GLU A 45 -7.42 -15.94 -3.85
CA GLU A 45 -6.55 -17.04 -3.40
C GLU A 45 -5.17 -16.55 -2.95
N ILE A 46 -4.62 -17.29 -2.00
CA ILE A 46 -3.24 -17.20 -1.55
C ILE A 46 -2.56 -18.53 -1.81
N ARG A 47 -1.41 -18.50 -2.47
CA ARG A 47 -0.57 -19.65 -2.76
C ARG A 47 0.69 -19.62 -1.94
N VAL A 48 0.97 -20.66 -1.22
CA VAL A 48 2.18 -20.81 -0.40
C VAL A 48 3.00 -21.96 -0.94
N LYS A 49 4.25 -21.67 -1.33
CA LYS A 49 5.22 -22.64 -1.81
C LYS A 49 6.42 -22.68 -0.88
N LYS A 50 6.79 -23.83 -0.41
CA LYS A 50 7.96 -24.03 0.44
C LYS A 50 9.12 -24.57 -0.41
N PHE A 51 10.30 -23.99 -0.26
CA PHE A 51 11.48 -24.49 -0.96
C PHE A 51 11.83 -25.91 -0.50
N GLY A 52 12.28 -26.76 -1.44
CA GLY A 52 12.59 -28.16 -1.16
C GLY A 52 11.37 -29.10 -1.07
N SER A 53 10.15 -28.56 -1.29
CA SER A 53 8.93 -29.38 -1.40
C SER A 53 8.28 -29.16 -2.77
N SER A 54 7.66 -30.18 -3.32
CA SER A 54 6.79 -30.08 -4.50
C SER A 54 5.37 -29.60 -4.12
N ASP A 55 5.05 -29.53 -2.83
CA ASP A 55 3.72 -29.23 -2.36
C ASP A 55 3.44 -27.72 -2.41
N GLU A 56 2.30 -27.38 -2.97
CA GLU A 56 1.74 -26.04 -2.99
C GLU A 56 0.47 -26.02 -2.13
N LYS A 57 0.43 -25.15 -1.14
CA LYS A 57 -0.79 -24.91 -0.36
C LYS A 57 -1.57 -23.75 -0.96
N ILE A 58 -2.78 -24.04 -1.44
CA ILE A 58 -3.71 -23.02 -1.93
C ILE A 58 -4.76 -22.76 -0.85
N ILE A 59 -4.85 -21.50 -0.44
CA ILE A 59 -5.85 -21.01 0.51
C ILE A 59 -6.83 -20.15 -0.30
N LYS A 60 -8.07 -20.63 -0.43
CA LYS A 60 -9.14 -19.88 -1.07
C LYS A 60 -9.85 -19.02 -0.04
N LEU A 61 -9.98 -17.76 -0.36
CA LEU A 61 -10.72 -16.78 0.44
C LEU A 61 -12.17 -16.75 -0.03
N ALA A 62 -13.08 -16.42 0.89
CA ALA A 62 -14.46 -16.16 0.50
C ALA A 62 -14.47 -14.97 -0.47
N LYS A 63 -15.15 -15.11 -1.61
CA LYS A 63 -15.35 -13.96 -2.51
C LYS A 63 -16.09 -12.88 -1.76
N GLY A 64 -15.49 -11.69 -1.68
CA GLY A 64 -16.10 -10.53 -1.05
C GLY A 64 -17.42 -10.18 -1.73
N LEU A 65 -18.33 -9.59 -0.96
CA LEU A 65 -19.59 -9.03 -1.47
C LEU A 65 -19.29 -7.94 -2.51
N LYS A 66 -20.27 -7.67 -3.39
CA LYS A 66 -20.17 -6.66 -4.46
C LYS A 66 -19.64 -5.31 -3.93
N GLY A 67 -18.83 -4.62 -4.74
CA GLY A 67 -18.20 -3.34 -4.41
C GLY A 67 -16.84 -3.53 -3.71
N HIS A 68 -15.76 -3.10 -4.34
CA HIS A 68 -14.37 -3.12 -3.85
C HIS A 68 -13.97 -4.38 -3.04
N GLY A 69 -14.54 -5.56 -3.41
CA GLY A 69 -14.28 -6.82 -2.71
C GLY A 69 -14.81 -6.90 -1.28
N GLY A 70 -15.79 -6.08 -0.93
CA GLY A 70 -16.37 -6.00 0.43
C GLY A 70 -15.65 -4.99 1.35
N GLY A 71 -14.60 -4.32 0.86
CA GLY A 71 -13.84 -3.35 1.63
C GLY A 71 -14.67 -2.21 2.20
N ASP A 72 -15.68 -1.73 1.45
CA ASP A 72 -16.55 -0.64 1.89
C ASP A 72 -17.31 -1.00 3.18
N MET A 73 -17.84 -2.22 3.28
CA MET A 73 -18.53 -2.68 4.48
C MET A 73 -17.58 -2.91 5.65
N GLU A 74 -16.38 -3.38 5.38
CA GLU A 74 -15.37 -3.61 6.43
C GLU A 74 -14.85 -2.29 7.02
N ILE A 75 -14.69 -1.24 6.21
CA ILE A 75 -14.35 0.10 6.70
C ILE A 75 -15.43 0.64 7.63
N ILE A 76 -16.71 0.50 7.25
CA ILE A 76 -17.83 0.96 8.07
C ILE A 76 -17.88 0.18 9.40
N LYS A 77 -17.71 -1.13 9.37
CA LYS A 77 -17.67 -1.96 10.58
C LYS A 77 -16.50 -1.57 11.48
N ASP A 78 -15.31 -1.38 10.91
CA ASP A 78 -14.11 -0.97 11.64
C ASP A 78 -14.33 0.38 12.33
N PHE A 79 -14.95 1.34 11.62
CA PHE A 79 -15.30 2.64 12.17
C PHE A 79 -16.32 2.54 13.32
N ILE A 80 -17.40 1.76 13.15
CA ILE A 80 -18.41 1.57 14.19
C ILE A 80 -17.79 0.93 15.44
N ASN A 81 -16.96 -0.08 15.28
CA ASN A 81 -16.26 -0.73 16.40
C ASN A 81 -15.31 0.24 17.11
N LEU A 82 -14.55 1.03 16.33
CA LEU A 82 -13.63 2.02 16.88
C LEU A 82 -14.34 3.06 17.74
N VAL A 83 -15.51 3.54 17.29
CA VAL A 83 -16.31 4.52 18.04
C VAL A 83 -17.00 3.87 19.25
N GLY A 84 -17.45 2.60 19.11
CA GLY A 84 -18.13 1.86 20.18
C GLY A 84 -17.23 1.44 21.33
N ASP A 85 -15.98 1.12 21.06
CA ASP A 85 -14.99 0.60 22.02
C ASP A 85 -14.19 1.70 22.77
N ASN A 86 -14.67 2.95 22.77
CA ASN A 86 -14.01 4.10 23.41
C ASN A 86 -12.57 4.37 22.94
N GLY A 87 -12.26 4.08 21.70
CA GLY A 87 -11.01 4.47 21.07
C GLY A 87 -9.95 3.37 21.10
N GLY A 88 -9.84 2.67 20.02
CA GLY A 88 -8.69 1.85 19.67
C GLY A 88 -7.87 2.50 18.54
N GLU A 89 -6.81 1.84 18.11
CA GLU A 89 -6.08 2.26 16.91
C GLU A 89 -6.85 1.85 15.64
N ALA A 90 -7.21 2.84 14.81
CA ALA A 90 -7.85 2.57 13.53
C ALA A 90 -6.88 1.79 12.60
N LYS A 91 -7.39 0.76 11.93
CA LYS A 91 -6.61 0.02 10.91
C LYS A 91 -6.17 0.93 9.77
N THR A 92 -7.01 1.92 9.44
CA THR A 92 -6.78 2.93 8.40
C THR A 92 -6.85 4.32 9.00
N SER A 93 -5.80 4.72 9.76
CA SER A 93 -5.73 6.07 10.30
C SER A 93 -5.38 7.09 9.21
N ALA A 94 -5.69 8.36 9.45
CA ALA A 94 -5.28 9.46 8.58
C ALA A 94 -3.75 9.48 8.38
N SER A 95 -2.98 9.16 9.42
CA SER A 95 -1.52 9.06 9.33
C SER A 95 -1.07 7.98 8.33
N LYS A 96 -1.62 6.77 8.43
CA LYS A 96 -1.31 5.68 7.48
C LYS A 96 -1.73 6.01 6.04
N SER A 97 -2.84 6.71 5.89
CA SER A 97 -3.28 7.20 4.58
C SER A 97 -2.32 8.25 4.02
N THR A 98 -1.91 9.20 4.83
CA THR A 98 -0.94 10.23 4.43
C THR A 98 0.39 9.61 4.01
N GLU A 99 0.91 8.65 4.77
CA GLU A 99 2.16 7.93 4.44
C GLU A 99 2.09 7.29 3.05
N SER A 100 1.00 6.58 2.75
CA SER A 100 0.82 5.95 1.43
C SER A 100 0.72 6.97 0.28
N HIS A 101 0.13 8.15 0.51
CA HIS A 101 0.09 9.23 -0.48
C HIS A 101 1.48 9.85 -0.69
N ILE A 102 2.24 10.07 0.37
CA ILE A 102 3.63 10.58 0.27
C ILE A 102 4.50 9.61 -0.54
N MET A 103 4.38 8.31 -0.32
CA MET A 103 5.08 7.31 -1.13
C MET A 103 4.73 7.43 -2.62
N ALA A 104 3.47 7.63 -2.96
CA ALA A 104 3.03 7.79 -4.34
C ALA A 104 3.57 9.09 -4.97
N PHE A 105 3.56 10.19 -4.24
CA PHE A 105 4.12 11.47 -4.72
C PHE A 105 5.64 11.41 -4.86
N ALA A 106 6.34 10.80 -3.93
CA ALA A 106 7.79 10.59 -4.02
C ALA A 106 8.16 9.71 -5.22
N ALA A 107 7.38 8.67 -5.53
CA ALA A 107 7.59 7.85 -6.71
C ALA A 107 7.41 8.65 -8.02
N GLU A 108 6.42 9.54 -8.08
CA GLU A 108 6.23 10.42 -9.23
C GLU A 108 7.35 11.48 -9.33
N TYR A 109 7.76 12.05 -8.21
CA TYR A 109 8.88 12.99 -8.17
C TYR A 109 10.20 12.32 -8.61
N SER A 110 10.45 11.09 -8.17
CA SER A 110 11.58 10.26 -8.63
C SER A 110 11.54 10.05 -10.14
N ARG A 111 10.36 9.73 -10.70
CA ARG A 111 10.17 9.53 -12.14
C ARG A 111 10.50 10.80 -12.95
N ILE A 112 10.09 11.97 -12.46
CA ILE A 112 10.30 13.25 -13.15
C ILE A 112 11.76 13.72 -13.03
N SER A 113 12.33 13.63 -11.83
CA SER A 113 13.69 14.11 -11.56
C SER A 113 14.79 13.14 -11.99
N GLY A 114 14.46 11.86 -12.17
CA GLY A 114 15.43 10.79 -12.45
C GLY A 114 16.29 10.41 -11.25
N ASN A 115 15.95 10.88 -10.05
CA ASN A 115 16.72 10.67 -8.83
C ASN A 115 16.07 9.64 -7.90
N VAL A 116 16.87 9.02 -7.05
CA VAL A 116 16.38 8.27 -5.89
C VAL A 116 15.92 9.27 -4.84
N ILE A 117 14.72 9.05 -4.30
CA ILE A 117 14.11 9.94 -3.32
C ILE A 117 14.07 9.24 -1.96
N ASN A 118 14.64 9.91 -0.95
CA ASN A 118 14.46 9.53 0.44
C ASN A 118 13.08 10.02 0.91
N ILE A 119 12.26 9.10 1.42
CA ILE A 119 10.86 9.39 1.79
C ILE A 119 10.77 10.38 2.95
N ASP A 120 11.62 10.23 3.97
CA ASP A 120 11.58 11.10 5.15
C ASP A 120 12.02 12.54 4.81
N GLU A 121 13.05 12.68 3.98
CA GLU A 121 13.48 13.99 3.50
C GLU A 121 12.38 14.66 2.66
N PHE A 122 11.78 13.92 1.75
CA PHE A 122 10.70 14.40 0.91
C PHE A 122 9.47 14.82 1.74
N TYR A 123 9.09 14.03 2.73
CA TYR A 123 7.99 14.35 3.64
C TYR A 123 8.26 15.66 4.41
N ASN A 124 9.45 15.80 4.96
CA ASN A 124 9.84 17.02 5.69
C ASN A 124 9.86 18.27 4.79
N GLU A 125 10.25 18.14 3.53
CA GLU A 125 10.20 19.23 2.56
C GLU A 125 8.77 19.65 2.23
N VAL A 126 7.87 18.69 2.04
CA VAL A 126 6.43 18.94 1.82
C VAL A 126 5.82 19.69 3.01
N LEU A 127 6.11 19.26 4.24
CA LEU A 127 5.60 19.93 5.45
C LEU A 127 6.06 21.37 5.54
N LYS A 128 7.34 21.65 5.34
CA LYS A 128 7.89 23.03 5.37
C LYS A 128 7.22 23.92 4.31
N THR A 129 6.99 23.37 3.13
CA THR A 129 6.33 24.12 2.04
C THR A 129 4.89 24.46 2.41
N THR A 130 4.18 23.55 3.05
CA THR A 130 2.80 23.77 3.50
C THR A 130 2.72 24.85 4.58
N GLU A 131 3.60 24.82 5.58
CA GLU A 131 3.67 25.83 6.64
C GLU A 131 3.96 27.25 6.07
N LEU A 132 4.83 27.35 5.06
CA LEU A 132 5.11 28.62 4.40
C LEU A 132 3.89 29.17 3.63
N LEU A 133 3.11 28.29 3.01
CA LEU A 133 1.90 28.69 2.30
C LEU A 133 0.80 29.16 3.26
N GLU A 134 0.62 28.46 4.39
CA GLU A 134 -0.34 28.85 5.43
C GLU A 134 0.00 30.21 6.03
N ASN A 135 1.26 30.45 6.40
CA ASN A 135 1.72 31.72 6.95
C ASN A 135 1.53 32.89 5.97
N ASN A 136 1.68 32.65 4.67
CA ASN A 136 1.46 33.67 3.64
C ASN A 136 -0.04 33.94 3.36
N SER A 137 -0.92 33.01 3.68
CA SER A 137 -2.36 33.15 3.49
C SER A 137 -3.05 33.91 4.65
N VAL A 138 -2.48 33.87 5.85
CA VAL A 138 -3.00 34.54 7.06
C VAL A 138 -2.64 36.05 7.06
N ASN A 139 -1.63 36.44 6.29
CA ASN A 139 -1.16 37.85 6.21
C ASN A 139 -1.75 38.63 5.04
N LYS A 140 -2.79 38.16 4.40
CA LYS A 140 -3.59 38.87 3.38
C LYS A 140 -5.00 39.14 3.90
#